data_593024873e9d83511112718c5e885d16
#
_entry.id   593024873e9d83511112718c5e885d16
#
_cell.length_a   1.000
_cell.length_b   1.000
_cell.length_c   1.000
_cell.angle_alpha   90.00
_cell.angle_beta   90.00
_cell.angle_gamma   90.00
#
_symmetry.space_group_name_H-M   'P 1'
#
loop_
_entity.id
_entity.type
_entity.pdbx_description
1 polymer ?
#
loop_
_entity_poly.entity_id
_entity_poly.type
_entity_poly.pdbx_seq_one_letter_code
_entity_poly.pdbx_strand_id
1 'polypeptide(L)'
;MNDRDVDRPKSRILSLAARIGAGVVFALFFVAFLIGTGQRAEAQSYRFSSVAIEGNQRIETGTILSYAGIARNETVSAGQLNDAYQKILGSGLFEDVELVPQGSNLLIRVVEFPTINQIAFEGNDKIKDDDLAGFIQSKPRQVFSPTQAERDAGIISEAYSQNGRIAARVTPKAIRRQPR
;
A
#
# COMPACT_ATOMS: atom_id res chain seq x y z
N MET A 1 7.37 91.56 -30.30
CA MET A 1 7.84 91.54 -28.93
C MET A 1 7.49 90.15 -28.40
N ASN A 2 8.49 89.36 -28.05
CA ASN A 2 8.50 87.89 -27.99
C ASN A 2 8.27 87.52 -26.56
N ASP A 3 7.22 86.76 -26.27
CA ASP A 3 7.01 86.14 -25.01
C ASP A 3 6.97 84.58 -25.21
N ARG A 4 8.00 83.94 -24.73
CA ARG A 4 8.15 82.49 -24.78
C ARG A 4 7.73 81.90 -23.41
N ASP A 5 6.59 81.32 -23.46
CA ASP A 5 6.06 80.54 -22.34
C ASP A 5 6.85 79.23 -22.18
N VAL A 6 7.41 79.05 -21.00
CA VAL A 6 8.24 77.88 -20.63
C VAL A 6 7.33 76.82 -20.05
N ASP A 7 6.99 75.88 -20.88
CA ASP A 7 6.20 74.70 -20.54
C ASP A 7 7.05 73.73 -19.61
N ARG A 8 6.60 73.56 -18.36
CA ARG A 8 7.24 72.70 -17.39
C ARG A 8 6.62 71.31 -17.42
N PRO A 9 7.42 70.22 -17.48
CA PRO A 9 6.88 68.87 -17.53
C PRO A 9 6.48 68.37 -16.14
N LYS A 10 5.25 68.65 -15.70
CA LYS A 10 4.68 68.10 -14.44
C LYS A 10 4.06 66.71 -14.59
N SER A 11 4.02 66.14 -15.78
CA SER A 11 3.28 64.92 -16.09
C SER A 11 4.06 63.60 -15.84
N ARG A 12 5.39 63.68 -15.70
CA ARG A 12 6.22 62.45 -15.55
C ARG A 12 6.33 61.92 -14.12
N ILE A 13 6.12 62.74 -13.09
CA ILE A 13 6.26 62.34 -11.68
C ILE A 13 5.02 61.59 -11.18
N LEU A 14 3.81 62.00 -11.66
CA LEU A 14 2.57 61.31 -11.29
C LEU A 14 2.44 59.90 -11.89
N SER A 15 3.03 59.65 -13.04
CA SER A 15 2.95 58.34 -13.70
C SER A 15 3.89 57.32 -13.02
N LEU A 16 4.99 57.75 -12.40
CA LEU A 16 5.92 56.86 -11.73
C LEU A 16 5.38 56.41 -10.37
N ALA A 17 4.74 57.30 -9.60
CA ALA A 17 4.12 56.97 -8.33
C ALA A 17 2.93 56.00 -8.47
N ALA A 18 2.12 56.14 -9.53
CA ALA A 18 1.03 55.22 -9.78
C ALA A 18 1.48 53.79 -10.19
N ARG A 19 2.64 53.67 -10.85
CA ARG A 19 3.20 52.36 -11.24
C ARG A 19 3.83 51.61 -10.06
N ILE A 20 4.43 52.30 -9.11
CA ILE A 20 5.02 51.71 -7.90
C ILE A 20 3.89 51.25 -6.96
N GLY A 21 2.82 52.02 -6.80
CA GLY A 21 1.67 51.65 -5.99
C GLY A 21 0.95 50.40 -6.49
N ALA A 22 0.76 50.24 -7.80
CA ALA A 22 0.13 49.07 -8.37
C ALA A 22 0.95 47.77 -8.20
N GLY A 23 2.29 47.89 -8.28
CA GLY A 23 3.19 46.73 -8.05
C GLY A 23 3.19 46.23 -6.61
N VAL A 24 3.17 47.18 -5.65
CA VAL A 24 3.16 46.81 -4.20
C VAL A 24 1.82 46.20 -3.80
N VAL A 25 0.69 46.70 -4.31
CA VAL A 25 -0.65 46.13 -4.06
C VAL A 25 -0.76 44.76 -4.67
N PHE A 26 -0.23 44.52 -5.88
CA PHE A 26 -0.23 43.21 -6.52
C PHE A 26 0.67 42.21 -5.80
N ALA A 27 1.83 42.62 -5.30
CA ALA A 27 2.72 41.80 -4.51
C ALA A 27 2.11 41.41 -3.16
N LEU A 28 1.39 42.30 -2.50
CA LEU A 28 0.68 42.01 -1.25
C LEU A 28 -0.49 41.05 -1.46
N PHE A 29 -1.24 41.16 -2.58
CA PHE A 29 -2.28 40.21 -2.94
C PHE A 29 -1.71 38.83 -3.28
N PHE A 30 -0.55 38.76 -3.94
CA PHE A 30 0.10 37.49 -4.25
C PHE A 30 0.64 36.78 -3.00
N VAL A 31 1.20 37.52 -2.06
CA VAL A 31 1.64 36.96 -0.76
C VAL A 31 0.45 36.51 0.07
N ALA A 32 -0.67 37.23 0.08
CA ALA A 32 -1.90 36.82 0.78
C ALA A 32 -2.53 35.56 0.14
N PHE A 33 -2.42 35.39 -1.18
CA PHE A 33 -2.88 34.19 -1.87
C PHE A 33 -2.03 32.94 -1.54
N LEU A 34 -0.71 33.10 -1.34
CA LEU A 34 0.17 32.00 -0.94
C LEU A 34 -0.03 31.54 0.50
N ILE A 35 -0.52 32.41 1.39
CA ILE A 35 -0.77 32.08 2.79
C ILE A 35 -2.15 31.41 2.97
N GLY A 36 -3.09 31.63 2.03
CA GLY A 36 -4.47 31.15 2.14
C GLY A 36 -4.73 29.70 1.70
N THR A 37 -3.76 29.01 1.08
CA THR A 37 -3.95 27.64 0.54
C THR A 37 -3.34 26.53 1.37
N GLY A 38 -3.02 26.78 2.64
CA GLY A 38 -2.76 25.73 3.60
C GLY A 38 -4.05 24.99 3.90
N GLN A 39 -4.56 24.20 2.95
CA GLN A 39 -5.58 23.19 3.26
C GLN A 39 -4.93 22.23 4.27
N ARG A 40 -5.27 22.41 5.54
CA ARG A 40 -5.04 21.34 6.52
C ARG A 40 -5.83 20.16 6.00
N ALA A 41 -5.14 19.14 5.51
CA ALA A 41 -5.74 17.84 5.32
C ALA A 41 -6.26 17.44 6.70
N GLU A 42 -7.56 17.58 6.94
CA GLU A 42 -8.18 17.05 8.14
C GLU A 42 -7.90 15.55 8.10
N ALA A 43 -7.10 15.09 9.06
CA ALA A 43 -6.78 13.68 9.19
C ALA A 43 -8.10 12.98 9.48
N GLN A 44 -8.60 12.24 8.49
CA GLN A 44 -9.87 11.51 8.58
C GLN A 44 -9.77 10.54 9.74
N SER A 45 -10.60 10.74 10.75
CA SER A 45 -10.65 9.92 11.96
C SER A 45 -11.98 9.19 12.05
N TYR A 46 -11.96 7.96 12.50
CA TYR A 46 -13.10 7.08 12.64
C TYR A 46 -13.24 6.67 14.10
N ARG A 47 -14.45 6.36 14.51
CA ARG A 47 -14.73 5.77 15.83
C ARG A 47 -15.67 4.60 15.65
N PHE A 48 -15.14 3.40 15.86
CA PHE A 48 -15.90 2.17 15.64
C PHE A 48 -16.46 1.63 16.96
N SER A 49 -17.78 1.52 17.04
CA SER A 49 -18.47 0.86 18.15
C SER A 49 -18.44 -0.66 18.02
N SER A 50 -18.32 -1.18 16.78
CA SER A 50 -18.19 -2.60 16.50
C SER A 50 -17.22 -2.86 15.35
N VAL A 51 -16.62 -4.06 15.38
CA VAL A 51 -15.79 -4.60 14.31
C VAL A 51 -16.37 -5.96 13.92
N ALA A 52 -16.75 -6.11 12.65
CA ALA A 52 -17.22 -7.36 12.07
C ALA A 52 -16.13 -7.95 11.17
N ILE A 53 -16.03 -9.28 11.11
CA ILE A 53 -15.10 -9.98 10.24
C ILE A 53 -15.87 -10.93 9.35
N GLU A 54 -15.53 -10.93 8.07
CA GLU A 54 -16.11 -11.82 7.05
C GLU A 54 -15.01 -12.52 6.25
N GLY A 55 -15.31 -13.76 5.81
CA GLY A 55 -14.41 -14.54 4.94
C GLY A 55 -13.43 -15.44 5.68
N ASN A 56 -13.33 -15.32 7.00
CA ASN A 56 -12.51 -16.23 7.80
C ASN A 56 -13.21 -17.59 7.92
N GLN A 57 -12.45 -18.67 7.75
CA GLN A 57 -12.91 -20.05 7.81
C GLN A 57 -12.17 -20.89 8.85
N ARG A 58 -10.85 -20.75 8.90
CA ARG A 58 -9.94 -21.49 9.80
C ARG A 58 -9.33 -20.60 10.87
N ILE A 59 -9.17 -19.31 10.53
CA ILE A 59 -8.57 -18.32 11.42
C ILE A 59 -9.68 -17.72 12.28
N GLU A 60 -9.51 -17.80 13.59
CA GLU A 60 -10.48 -17.25 14.53
C GLU A 60 -10.56 -15.71 14.45
N THR A 61 -11.78 -15.19 14.60
CA THR A 61 -12.05 -13.75 14.63
C THR A 61 -11.14 -13.01 15.64
N GLY A 62 -10.92 -13.59 16.81
CA GLY A 62 -10.04 -13.03 17.86
C GLY A 62 -8.60 -12.83 17.40
N THR A 63 -8.08 -13.76 16.60
CA THR A 63 -6.74 -13.69 16.04
C THR A 63 -6.63 -12.53 15.07
N ILE A 64 -7.62 -12.35 14.18
CA ILE A 64 -7.64 -11.26 13.19
C ILE A 64 -7.73 -9.90 13.90
N LEU A 65 -8.59 -9.79 14.91
CA LEU A 65 -8.71 -8.57 15.74
C LEU A 65 -7.41 -8.24 16.47
N SER A 66 -6.68 -9.25 16.92
CA SER A 66 -5.38 -9.06 17.56
C SER A 66 -4.35 -8.47 16.60
N TYR A 67 -4.30 -8.94 15.34
CA TYR A 67 -3.45 -8.35 14.31
C TYR A 67 -3.89 -6.93 13.95
N ALA A 68 -5.20 -6.68 13.83
CA ALA A 68 -5.74 -5.36 13.52
C ALA A 68 -5.33 -4.32 14.57
N GLY A 69 -5.29 -4.71 15.85
CA GLY A 69 -4.94 -3.81 16.94
C GLY A 69 -5.88 -2.62 17.10
N ILE A 70 -7.14 -2.77 16.67
CA ILE A 70 -8.17 -1.73 16.76
C ILE A 70 -9.10 -2.07 17.92
N ALA A 71 -9.14 -1.20 18.92
CA ALA A 71 -10.04 -1.34 20.06
C ALA A 71 -11.42 -0.72 19.77
N ARG A 72 -12.45 -1.28 20.41
CA ARG A 72 -13.81 -0.73 20.33
C ARG A 72 -13.87 0.66 20.98
N ASN A 73 -14.62 1.58 20.35
CA ASN A 73 -14.81 2.96 20.81
C ASN A 73 -13.54 3.81 20.86
N GLU A 74 -12.45 3.35 20.32
CA GLU A 74 -11.23 4.12 20.13
C GLU A 74 -11.35 4.99 18.87
N THR A 75 -10.70 6.16 18.90
CA THR A 75 -10.58 7.00 17.70
C THR A 75 -9.40 6.52 16.88
N VAL A 76 -9.66 6.09 15.65
CA VAL A 76 -8.71 5.50 14.73
C VAL A 76 -8.53 6.44 13.54
N SER A 77 -7.31 6.83 13.24
CA SER A 77 -6.97 7.61 12.05
C SER A 77 -6.92 6.71 10.80
N ALA A 78 -6.98 7.32 9.61
CA ALA A 78 -6.78 6.60 8.35
C ALA A 78 -5.41 5.90 8.31
N GLY A 79 -4.37 6.50 8.92
CA GLY A 79 -3.05 5.89 9.05
C GLY A 79 -3.08 4.60 9.89
N GLN A 80 -3.75 4.62 11.04
CA GLN A 80 -3.90 3.43 11.88
C GLN A 80 -4.73 2.32 11.21
N LEU A 81 -5.72 2.67 10.36
CA LEU A 81 -6.43 1.68 9.54
C LEU A 81 -5.49 1.03 8.52
N ASN A 82 -4.63 1.82 7.87
CA ASN A 82 -3.63 1.28 6.97
C ASN A 82 -2.61 0.39 7.70
N ASP A 83 -2.18 0.78 8.90
CA ASP A 83 -1.28 -0.04 9.72
C ASP A 83 -1.93 -1.39 10.10
N ALA A 84 -3.22 -1.37 10.45
CA ALA A 84 -3.99 -2.57 10.72
C ALA A 84 -4.07 -3.48 9.49
N TYR A 85 -4.35 -2.91 8.31
CA TYR A 85 -4.31 -3.61 7.03
C TYR A 85 -2.97 -4.30 6.81
N GLN A 86 -1.87 -3.55 6.94
CA GLN A 86 -0.52 -4.06 6.74
C GLN A 86 -0.16 -5.18 7.72
N LYS A 87 -0.57 -5.06 8.98
CA LYS A 87 -0.33 -6.10 10.00
C LYS A 87 -1.09 -7.39 9.72
N ILE A 88 -2.36 -7.29 9.32
CA ILE A 88 -3.16 -8.46 8.96
C ILE A 88 -2.57 -9.13 7.73
N LEU A 89 -2.28 -8.38 6.66
CA LEU A 89 -1.70 -8.92 5.44
C LEU A 89 -0.29 -9.48 5.68
N GLY A 90 0.53 -8.78 6.44
CA GLY A 90 1.89 -9.18 6.80
C GLY A 90 1.98 -10.41 7.70
N SER A 91 0.87 -10.86 8.30
CA SER A 91 0.82 -12.13 9.04
C SER A 91 1.10 -13.35 8.15
N GLY A 92 0.94 -13.22 6.82
CA GLY A 92 1.10 -14.32 5.86
C GLY A 92 -0.01 -15.37 5.91
N LEU A 93 -1.10 -15.10 6.61
CA LEU A 93 -2.26 -16.00 6.73
C LEU A 93 -3.32 -15.73 5.67
N PHE A 94 -3.33 -14.52 5.10
CA PHE A 94 -4.36 -14.03 4.20
C PHE A 94 -3.78 -13.68 2.84
N GLU A 95 -4.51 -14.05 1.81
CA GLU A 95 -4.22 -13.71 0.42
C GLU A 95 -4.70 -12.29 0.11
N ASP A 96 -5.85 -11.90 0.70
CA ASP A 96 -6.43 -10.58 0.55
C ASP A 96 -7.08 -10.12 1.86
N VAL A 97 -7.05 -8.81 2.07
CA VAL A 97 -7.62 -8.14 3.24
C VAL A 97 -8.25 -6.83 2.79
N GLU A 98 -9.46 -6.56 3.24
CA GLU A 98 -10.15 -5.29 2.98
C GLU A 98 -10.70 -4.73 4.29
N LEU A 99 -10.42 -3.47 4.59
CA LEU A 99 -10.99 -2.76 5.74
C LEU A 99 -11.99 -1.72 5.22
N VAL A 100 -13.28 -1.94 5.50
CA VAL A 100 -14.38 -1.10 5.02
C VAL A 100 -15.03 -0.38 6.19
N PRO A 101 -14.75 0.91 6.42
CA PRO A 101 -15.49 1.72 7.38
C PRO A 101 -16.95 1.90 6.95
N GLN A 102 -17.88 1.54 7.82
CA GLN A 102 -19.33 1.64 7.61
C GLN A 102 -19.95 2.44 8.76
N GLY A 103 -19.80 3.77 8.71
CA GLY A 103 -20.24 4.63 9.80
C GLY A 103 -19.51 4.32 11.11
N SER A 104 -20.25 3.84 12.13
CA SER A 104 -19.68 3.41 13.42
C SER A 104 -19.23 1.95 13.45
N ASN A 105 -19.31 1.24 12.34
CA ASN A 105 -18.88 -0.16 12.23
C ASN A 105 -17.66 -0.27 11.31
N LEU A 106 -16.70 -1.12 11.66
CA LEU A 106 -15.63 -1.52 10.76
C LEU A 106 -15.90 -2.94 10.29
N LEU A 107 -15.96 -3.13 8.98
CA LEU A 107 -15.99 -4.46 8.37
C LEU A 107 -14.59 -4.82 7.88
N ILE A 108 -14.05 -5.93 8.35
CA ILE A 108 -12.79 -6.51 7.88
C ILE A 108 -13.15 -7.76 7.07
N ARG A 109 -12.92 -7.72 5.77
CA ARG A 109 -12.99 -8.89 4.90
C ARG A 109 -11.63 -9.50 4.72
N VAL A 110 -11.56 -10.81 4.80
CA VAL A 110 -10.32 -11.54 4.62
C VAL A 110 -10.53 -12.71 3.66
N VAL A 111 -9.50 -13.01 2.89
CA VAL A 111 -9.40 -14.25 2.09
C VAL A 111 -8.20 -15.02 2.60
N GLU A 112 -8.44 -16.16 3.22
CA GLU A 112 -7.37 -17.00 3.74
C GLU A 112 -6.58 -17.69 2.63
N PHE A 113 -5.27 -17.81 2.77
CA PHE A 113 -4.48 -18.65 1.88
C PHE A 113 -4.97 -20.11 1.94
N PRO A 114 -5.05 -20.82 0.80
CA PRO A 114 -5.46 -22.20 0.78
C PRO A 114 -4.45 -23.12 1.47
N THR A 115 -4.89 -24.31 1.85
CA THR A 115 -4.01 -25.37 2.29
C THR A 115 -3.45 -26.12 1.08
N ILE A 116 -2.15 -26.46 1.12
CA ILE A 116 -1.49 -27.26 0.10
C ILE A 116 -2.02 -28.69 0.19
N ASN A 117 -2.67 -29.17 -0.85
CA ASN A 117 -3.11 -30.55 -0.95
C ASN A 117 -1.98 -31.47 -1.42
N GLN A 118 -1.26 -31.05 -2.46
CA GLN A 118 -0.21 -31.82 -3.10
C GLN A 118 0.82 -30.88 -3.69
N ILE A 119 2.07 -31.32 -3.71
CA ILE A 119 3.17 -30.69 -4.43
C ILE A 119 3.58 -31.68 -5.51
N ALA A 120 3.75 -31.19 -6.73
CA ALA A 120 4.24 -31.95 -7.87
C ALA A 120 5.37 -31.19 -8.53
N PHE A 121 6.31 -31.93 -9.09
CA PHE A 121 7.42 -31.39 -9.86
C PHE A 121 7.25 -31.78 -11.33
N GLU A 122 7.57 -30.88 -12.24
CA GLU A 122 7.45 -31.10 -13.67
C GLU A 122 8.75 -30.65 -14.36
N GLY A 123 9.23 -31.43 -15.31
CA GLY A 123 10.45 -31.11 -16.09
C GLY A 123 11.76 -31.38 -15.34
N ASN A 124 11.74 -32.14 -14.26
CA ASN A 124 12.89 -32.45 -13.39
C ASN A 124 13.59 -33.77 -13.77
N ASP A 125 13.98 -33.94 -15.03
CA ASP A 125 14.55 -35.19 -15.56
C ASP A 125 15.82 -35.69 -14.86
N LYS A 126 16.48 -34.85 -14.06
CA LYS A 126 17.81 -35.14 -13.49
C LYS A 126 17.81 -35.37 -11.98
N ILE A 127 16.90 -34.76 -11.26
CA ILE A 127 16.72 -34.95 -9.82
C ILE A 127 15.32 -35.52 -9.61
N LYS A 128 15.22 -36.58 -8.84
CA LYS A 128 13.94 -37.25 -8.57
C LYS A 128 13.04 -36.39 -7.69
N ASP A 129 11.74 -36.60 -7.81
CA ASP A 129 10.72 -35.89 -7.01
C ASP A 129 10.96 -36.02 -5.52
N ASP A 130 11.32 -37.21 -5.03
CA ASP A 130 11.59 -37.47 -3.61
C ASP A 130 12.77 -36.64 -3.10
N ASP A 131 13.82 -36.51 -3.91
CA ASP A 131 14.99 -35.69 -3.56
C ASP A 131 14.61 -34.19 -3.55
N LEU A 132 13.86 -33.73 -4.55
CA LEU A 132 13.36 -32.36 -4.60
C LEU A 132 12.44 -32.06 -3.44
N ALA A 133 11.55 -32.97 -3.08
CA ALA A 133 10.65 -32.85 -1.93
C ALA A 133 11.42 -32.77 -0.61
N GLY A 134 12.63 -33.35 -0.56
CA GLY A 134 13.55 -33.25 0.58
C GLY A 134 14.18 -31.87 0.75
N PHE A 135 14.42 -31.14 -0.34
CA PHE A 135 15.06 -29.82 -0.30
C PHE A 135 14.12 -28.69 0.10
N ILE A 136 12.82 -28.79 -0.25
CA ILE A 136 11.84 -27.74 -0.01
C ILE A 136 11.25 -27.77 1.39
N GLN A 137 10.86 -26.59 1.88
CA GLN A 137 10.20 -26.44 3.17
C GLN A 137 8.68 -26.57 3.10
N SER A 138 8.09 -26.22 1.96
CA SER A 138 6.64 -26.41 1.74
C SER A 138 6.26 -27.89 1.83
N LYS A 139 5.18 -28.18 2.55
CA LYS A 139 4.68 -29.57 2.73
C LYS A 139 3.16 -29.63 2.49
N PRO A 140 2.63 -30.77 2.05
CA PRO A 140 1.18 -31.00 2.05
C PRO A 140 0.56 -30.77 3.43
N ARG A 141 -0.66 -30.27 3.46
CA ARG A 141 -1.44 -29.86 4.65
C ARG A 141 -0.98 -28.60 5.36
N GLN A 142 0.08 -27.93 4.90
CA GLN A 142 0.45 -26.59 5.36
C GLN A 142 -0.33 -25.51 4.59
N VAL A 143 -0.44 -24.33 5.18
CA VAL A 143 -0.97 -23.14 4.49
C VAL A 143 -0.01 -22.76 3.37
N PHE A 144 -0.54 -22.50 2.19
CA PHE A 144 0.25 -22.03 1.07
C PHE A 144 0.83 -20.64 1.38
N SER A 145 2.12 -20.48 1.17
CA SER A 145 2.81 -19.20 1.27
C SER A 145 3.54 -18.92 -0.05
N PRO A 146 3.13 -17.88 -0.80
CA PRO A 146 3.82 -17.50 -2.04
C PRO A 146 5.31 -17.24 -1.83
N THR A 147 5.65 -16.53 -0.76
CA THR A 147 7.05 -16.23 -0.40
C THR A 147 7.86 -17.49 -0.13
N GLN A 148 7.25 -18.50 0.52
CA GLN A 148 7.95 -19.77 0.76
C GLN A 148 8.10 -20.55 -0.54
N ALA A 149 7.09 -20.55 -1.41
CA ALA A 149 7.18 -21.21 -2.72
C ALA A 149 8.29 -20.64 -3.59
N GLU A 150 8.50 -19.32 -3.58
CA GLU A 150 9.62 -18.69 -4.28
C GLU A 150 10.98 -19.07 -3.67
N ARG A 151 11.09 -19.15 -2.35
CA ARG A 151 12.33 -19.63 -1.69
C ARG A 151 12.63 -21.08 -2.05
N ASP A 152 11.63 -21.93 -2.04
CA ASP A 152 11.75 -23.34 -2.39
C ASP A 152 12.20 -23.50 -3.85
N ALA A 153 11.64 -22.69 -4.78
CA ALA A 153 12.09 -22.64 -6.16
C ALA A 153 13.57 -22.23 -6.29
N GLY A 154 14.00 -21.26 -5.48
CA GLY A 154 15.40 -20.84 -5.39
C GLY A 154 16.32 -21.96 -4.93
N ILE A 155 15.92 -22.71 -3.90
CA ILE A 155 16.68 -23.87 -3.38
C ILE A 155 16.82 -24.94 -4.45
N ILE A 156 15.76 -25.26 -5.18
CA ILE A 156 15.80 -26.24 -6.28
C ILE A 156 16.73 -25.74 -7.39
N SER A 157 16.63 -24.46 -7.79
CA SER A 157 17.51 -23.88 -8.82
C SER A 157 18.98 -23.98 -8.42
N GLU A 158 19.30 -23.74 -7.15
CA GLU A 158 20.65 -23.87 -6.61
C GLU A 158 21.13 -25.34 -6.65
N ALA A 159 20.28 -26.29 -6.28
CA ALA A 159 20.60 -27.71 -6.37
C ALA A 159 20.94 -28.13 -7.81
N TYR A 160 20.22 -27.62 -8.81
CA TYR A 160 20.55 -27.85 -10.21
C TYR A 160 21.87 -27.19 -10.61
N SER A 161 22.15 -25.99 -10.14
CA SER A 161 23.39 -25.25 -10.43
C SER A 161 24.61 -26.00 -9.92
N GLN A 162 24.56 -26.52 -8.70
CA GLN A 162 25.63 -27.33 -8.09
C GLN A 162 25.88 -28.62 -8.86
N ASN A 163 24.90 -29.15 -9.56
CA ASN A 163 25.03 -30.30 -10.47
C ASN A 163 25.41 -29.88 -11.93
N GLY A 164 25.98 -28.69 -12.11
CA GLY A 164 26.51 -28.21 -13.39
C GLY A 164 25.42 -27.68 -14.35
N ARG A 165 24.23 -27.37 -13.86
CA ARG A 165 23.09 -26.89 -14.66
C ARG A 165 22.72 -25.46 -14.33
N ILE A 166 23.64 -24.55 -14.62
CA ILE A 166 23.57 -23.11 -14.27
C ILE A 166 22.36 -22.40 -14.89
N ALA A 167 21.78 -22.93 -15.97
CA ALA A 167 20.64 -22.32 -16.67
C ALA A 167 19.27 -22.88 -16.25
N ALA A 168 19.20 -23.72 -15.20
CA ALA A 168 17.91 -24.23 -14.73
C ALA A 168 17.08 -23.10 -14.14
N ARG A 169 15.84 -22.95 -14.62
CA ARG A 169 14.86 -22.01 -14.07
C ARG A 169 13.72 -22.81 -13.45
N VAL A 170 13.43 -22.53 -12.20
CA VAL A 170 12.30 -23.11 -11.46
C VAL A 170 11.26 -22.01 -11.22
N THR A 171 10.02 -22.30 -11.52
CA THR A 171 8.90 -21.36 -11.34
C THR A 171 7.80 -22.06 -10.53
N PRO A 172 7.45 -21.57 -9.34
CA PRO A 172 6.36 -22.14 -8.56
C PRO A 172 5.04 -21.75 -9.21
N LYS A 173 4.08 -22.70 -9.22
CA LYS A 173 2.76 -22.50 -9.78
C LYS A 173 1.68 -23.04 -8.84
N ALA A 174 0.85 -22.14 -8.31
CA ALA A 174 -0.31 -22.52 -7.52
C ALA A 174 -1.50 -22.87 -8.42
N ILE A 175 -1.99 -24.12 -8.36
CA ILE A 175 -3.16 -24.57 -9.08
C ILE A 175 -4.29 -24.80 -8.09
N ARG A 176 -5.33 -23.97 -8.18
CA ARG A 176 -6.54 -24.13 -7.37
C ARG A 176 -7.43 -25.19 -8.00
N ARG A 177 -7.74 -26.23 -7.23
CA ARG A 177 -8.79 -27.18 -7.62
C ARG A 177 -10.11 -26.67 -7.09
N GLN A 178 -11.09 -26.50 -7.97
CA GLN A 178 -12.46 -26.26 -7.53
C GLN A 178 -13.00 -27.52 -6.84
N PRO A 179 -13.72 -27.41 -5.72
CA PRO A 179 -14.46 -28.54 -5.17
C PRO A 179 -15.47 -29.02 -6.21
N ARG A 180 -15.54 -30.35 -6.41
CA ARG A 180 -16.56 -31.00 -7.24
C ARG A 180 -17.90 -31.03 -6.52
#